data_3b5b5f835e1e42348cee03a84d87c746
#
_entry.id   3b5b5f835e1e42348cee03a84d87c746
#
_cell.length_a   1.000
_cell.length_b   1.000
_cell.length_c   1.000
_cell.angle_alpha   90.00
_cell.angle_beta   90.00
_cell.angle_gamma   90.00
#
_symmetry.space_group_name_H-M   'P 1'
#
loop_
_entity.id
_entity.type
_entity.pdbx_description
1 polymer ?
#
loop_
_entity_poly.entity_id
_entity_poly.type
_entity_poly.pdbx_seq_one_letter_code
_entity_poly.pdbx_strand_id
1 'polypeptide(L)'
;GESSSSTSDGLADPTDERSNCGVGAVIDLDGGRSHETVADGLELLENLEHRGTTGAEENTGDGAGIKIQRPDDFFDAVIDVDLPAEYAVGSIFMPQDGAAREGLVAIFERVLADHDLDVVHWRDVPTDNSELGTTALDSEPDLRQAFVVPEGNLDADEFDRALYVARRAVENEVEALDSEGAERFY
;
A
#
# COMPACT_ATOMS: atom_id res chain seq x y z
N GLY A 1 -51.26 -9.81 15.13
CA GLY A 1 -49.84 -9.97 15.38
C GLY A 1 -49.16 -8.67 15.13
N GLU A 2 -48.78 -7.95 16.20
CA GLU A 2 -48.03 -6.69 16.11
C GLU A 2 -46.59 -7.00 15.78
N SER A 3 -46.12 -6.48 14.66
CA SER A 3 -44.70 -6.44 14.31
C SER A 3 -44.03 -5.35 15.15
N SER A 4 -43.32 -5.74 16.21
CA SER A 4 -42.46 -4.84 16.94
C SER A 4 -41.27 -4.45 16.07
N SER A 5 -41.27 -3.23 15.55
CA SER A 5 -40.09 -2.59 14.98
C SER A 5 -39.10 -2.32 16.11
N SER A 6 -38.02 -3.07 16.22
CA SER A 6 -36.89 -2.74 17.05
C SER A 6 -36.18 -1.55 16.43
N THR A 7 -36.43 -0.36 16.97
CA THR A 7 -35.60 0.81 16.68
C THR A 7 -34.24 0.56 17.33
N SER A 8 -33.20 0.44 16.54
CA SER A 8 -31.82 0.40 17.03
C SER A 8 -31.50 1.76 17.67
N ASP A 9 -31.23 1.76 18.97
CA ASP A 9 -30.86 2.95 19.75
C ASP A 9 -29.35 3.23 19.55
N GLY A 10 -28.95 3.60 18.33
CA GLY A 10 -27.53 3.87 17.98
C GLY A 10 -27.28 4.06 16.49
N LEU A 11 -26.08 4.50 16.17
CA LEU A 11 -25.60 4.70 14.80
C LEU A 11 -25.24 3.40 14.06
N ALA A 12 -25.27 2.24 14.72
CA ALA A 12 -24.96 0.95 14.13
C ALA A 12 -26.27 0.21 13.81
N ASP A 13 -26.48 -0.12 12.54
CA ASP A 13 -27.55 -1.02 12.11
C ASP A 13 -27.08 -2.47 12.37
N PRO A 14 -27.86 -3.28 13.13
CA PRO A 14 -27.49 -4.66 13.39
C PRO A 14 -27.57 -5.56 12.14
N THR A 15 -28.11 -5.06 11.02
CA THR A 15 -28.19 -5.75 9.74
C THR A 15 -27.04 -5.40 8.79
N ASP A 16 -26.25 -4.36 9.14
CA ASP A 16 -25.05 -4.02 8.39
C ASP A 16 -23.99 -5.10 8.55
N GLU A 17 -23.35 -5.47 7.44
CA GLU A 17 -22.15 -6.33 7.47
C GLU A 17 -21.07 -5.64 8.31
N ARG A 18 -20.63 -6.33 9.34
CA ARG A 18 -19.53 -5.84 10.19
C ARG A 18 -18.23 -6.45 9.71
N SER A 19 -17.40 -5.64 9.06
CA SER A 19 -16.02 -6.01 8.81
C SER A 19 -15.26 -6.07 10.14
N ASN A 20 -14.66 -7.22 10.44
CA ASN A 20 -13.84 -7.42 11.63
C ASN A 20 -12.38 -7.09 11.30
N CYS A 21 -12.03 -5.80 11.25
CA CYS A 21 -10.64 -5.40 11.09
C CYS A 21 -9.97 -5.30 12.47
N GLY A 22 -8.74 -5.85 12.57
CA GLY A 22 -7.85 -5.64 13.71
C GLY A 22 -6.85 -4.53 13.38
N VAL A 23 -6.70 -3.56 14.25
CA VAL A 23 -5.69 -2.49 14.14
C VAL A 23 -4.93 -2.38 15.44
N GLY A 24 -3.61 -2.26 15.36
CA GLY A 24 -2.76 -2.05 16.50
C GLY A 24 -1.62 -1.09 16.19
N ALA A 25 -0.92 -0.63 17.21
CA ALA A 25 0.25 0.23 17.07
C ALA A 25 1.32 -0.14 18.10
N VAL A 26 2.57 -0.16 17.66
CA VAL A 26 3.75 -0.29 18.51
C VAL A 26 4.55 0.98 18.38
N ILE A 27 4.91 1.60 19.51
CA ILE A 27 5.57 2.90 19.55
C ILE A 27 6.74 2.84 20.52
N ASP A 28 7.93 3.19 20.06
CA ASP A 28 9.05 3.48 20.95
C ASP A 28 8.89 4.90 21.51
N LEU A 29 8.79 5.02 22.82
CA LEU A 29 8.56 6.29 23.51
C LEU A 29 9.79 7.22 23.45
N ASP A 30 10.98 6.68 23.26
CA ASP A 30 12.22 7.43 23.08
C ASP A 30 12.44 7.86 21.62
N GLY A 31 11.54 7.44 20.71
CA GLY A 31 11.58 7.79 19.29
C GLY A 31 12.69 7.07 18.51
N GLY A 32 13.26 6.01 19.06
CA GLY A 32 14.29 5.21 18.43
C GLY A 32 13.74 4.44 17.21
N ARG A 33 14.55 4.33 16.16
CA ARG A 33 14.26 3.45 15.02
C ARG A 33 14.95 2.12 15.24
N SER A 34 14.20 1.04 15.32
CA SER A 34 14.78 -0.29 15.52
C SER A 34 14.02 -1.36 14.75
N HIS A 35 14.73 -2.41 14.35
CA HIS A 35 14.12 -3.60 13.78
C HIS A 35 13.23 -4.32 14.81
N GLU A 36 13.54 -4.23 16.09
CA GLU A 36 12.75 -4.81 17.17
C GLU A 36 11.32 -4.27 17.18
N THR A 37 11.16 -2.94 17.04
CA THR A 37 9.83 -2.32 16.93
C THR A 37 9.03 -2.83 15.71
N VAL A 38 9.71 -3.12 14.59
CA VAL A 38 9.08 -3.71 13.41
C VAL A 38 8.68 -5.17 13.69
N ALA A 39 9.55 -5.94 14.35
CA ALA A 39 9.27 -7.33 14.73
C ALA A 39 8.06 -7.42 15.68
N ASP A 40 7.99 -6.53 16.67
CA ASP A 40 6.83 -6.43 17.58
C ASP A 40 5.53 -6.08 16.82
N GLY A 41 5.65 -5.24 15.78
CA GLY A 41 4.52 -4.92 14.89
C GLY A 41 4.03 -6.11 14.08
N LEU A 42 4.94 -6.96 13.61
CA LEU A 42 4.60 -8.20 12.91
C LEU A 42 3.98 -9.23 13.87
N GLU A 43 4.54 -9.41 15.08
CA GLU A 43 3.95 -10.25 16.11
C GLU A 43 2.53 -9.79 16.49
N LEU A 44 2.31 -8.46 16.52
CA LEU A 44 0.98 -7.90 16.74
C LEU A 44 0.00 -8.33 15.64
N LEU A 45 0.42 -8.34 14.37
CA LEU A 45 -0.42 -8.80 13.25
C LEU A 45 -0.76 -10.29 13.39
N GLU A 46 0.21 -11.14 13.72
CA GLU A 46 -0.02 -12.57 13.97
C GLU A 46 -1.05 -12.76 15.10
N ASN A 47 -0.95 -12.01 16.17
CA ASN A 47 -1.91 -12.05 17.28
C ASN A 47 -3.32 -11.54 16.92
N LEU A 48 -3.47 -10.83 15.79
CA LEU A 48 -4.76 -10.37 15.27
C LEU A 48 -5.40 -11.34 14.27
N GLU A 49 -4.76 -12.46 13.92
CA GLU A 49 -5.26 -13.47 12.97
C GLU A 49 -6.69 -13.93 13.28
N HIS A 50 -7.04 -14.08 14.56
CA HIS A 50 -8.40 -14.47 15.00
C HIS A 50 -9.50 -13.44 14.66
N ARG A 51 -9.12 -12.25 14.15
CA ARG A 51 -10.02 -11.22 13.70
C ARG A 51 -10.15 -11.15 12.18
N GLY A 52 -9.36 -11.93 11.45
CA GLY A 52 -9.43 -12.10 10.02
C GLY A 52 -10.49 -13.12 9.61
N THR A 53 -10.81 -13.17 8.34
CA THR A 53 -11.70 -14.14 7.72
C THR A 53 -10.93 -14.94 6.70
N THR A 54 -11.05 -16.26 6.69
CA THR A 54 -10.56 -17.09 5.61
C THR A 54 -11.64 -17.23 4.53
N GLY A 55 -11.20 -17.21 3.26
CA GLY A 55 -12.07 -17.42 2.12
C GLY A 55 -12.51 -18.88 1.93
N ALA A 56 -12.85 -19.26 0.70
CA ALA A 56 -13.22 -20.63 0.34
C ALA A 56 -12.04 -21.62 0.44
N GLU A 57 -10.82 -21.13 0.44
CA GLU A 57 -9.57 -21.87 0.60
C GLU A 57 -8.94 -21.53 1.96
N GLU A 58 -8.35 -22.54 2.63
CA GLU A 58 -7.73 -22.34 3.96
C GLU A 58 -6.54 -21.35 3.92
N ASN A 59 -5.87 -21.25 2.77
CA ASN A 59 -4.70 -20.37 2.56
C ASN A 59 -5.05 -19.07 1.84
N THR A 60 -6.32 -18.73 1.72
CA THR A 60 -6.78 -17.47 1.16
C THR A 60 -7.62 -16.75 2.20
N GLY A 61 -7.13 -15.63 2.69
CA GLY A 61 -7.77 -14.85 3.74
C GLY A 61 -7.75 -13.36 3.45
N ASP A 62 -8.11 -12.59 4.46
CA ASP A 62 -8.02 -11.14 4.42
C ASP A 62 -6.56 -10.68 4.32
N GLY A 63 -6.32 -9.55 3.68
CA GLY A 63 -5.00 -8.95 3.62
C GLY A 63 -4.53 -8.41 4.97
N ALA A 64 -3.22 -8.40 5.17
CA ALA A 64 -2.57 -7.78 6.32
C ALA A 64 -1.49 -6.80 5.84
N GLY A 65 -1.18 -5.79 6.64
CA GLY A 65 -0.14 -4.85 6.30
C GLY A 65 0.35 -4.06 7.49
N ILE A 66 1.55 -3.52 7.37
CA ILE A 66 2.12 -2.64 8.38
C ILE A 66 2.50 -1.29 7.75
N LYS A 67 2.41 -0.24 8.56
CA LYS A 67 2.93 1.07 8.22
C LYS A 67 4.06 1.40 9.19
N ILE A 68 5.24 1.66 8.66
CA ILE A 68 6.44 1.98 9.44
C ILE A 68 6.97 3.36 9.08
N GLN A 69 7.84 3.89 9.91
CA GLN A 69 8.68 5.05 9.53
C GLN A 69 9.56 4.66 8.34
N ARG A 70 9.92 5.63 7.48
CA ARG A 70 10.82 5.38 6.36
C ARG A 70 12.15 4.81 6.86
N PRO A 71 12.51 3.57 6.45
CA PRO A 71 13.71 2.89 6.94
C PRO A 71 14.92 3.25 6.06
N ASP A 72 15.47 4.44 6.24
CA ASP A 72 16.54 4.98 5.39
C ASP A 72 17.75 4.05 5.29
N ASP A 73 18.27 3.56 6.41
CA ASP A 73 19.42 2.63 6.44
C ASP A 73 19.17 1.31 5.68
N PHE A 74 17.91 0.85 5.67
CA PHE A 74 17.53 -0.33 4.89
C PHE A 74 17.55 -0.04 3.39
N PHE A 75 16.99 1.09 2.98
CA PHE A 75 16.98 1.47 1.56
C PHE A 75 18.40 1.71 1.05
N ASP A 76 19.25 2.39 1.81
CA ASP A 76 20.68 2.58 1.47
C ASP A 76 21.42 1.24 1.27
N ALA A 77 20.99 0.19 1.96
CA ALA A 77 21.61 -1.14 1.86
C ALA A 77 21.08 -1.99 0.67
N VAL A 78 19.88 -1.71 0.16
CA VAL A 78 19.20 -2.60 -0.83
C VAL A 78 19.02 -1.98 -2.21
N ILE A 79 19.35 -0.69 -2.39
CA ILE A 79 19.32 -0.02 -3.69
C ILE A 79 20.70 0.55 -4.03
N ASP A 80 21.02 0.59 -5.34
CA ASP A 80 22.30 1.08 -5.85
C ASP A 80 22.23 2.57 -6.31
N VAL A 81 21.39 3.36 -5.65
CA VAL A 81 21.19 4.79 -5.95
C VAL A 81 21.33 5.61 -4.68
N ASP A 82 22.14 6.66 -4.73
CA ASP A 82 22.26 7.63 -3.64
C ASP A 82 20.97 8.45 -3.53
N LEU A 83 20.24 8.28 -2.44
CA LEU A 83 19.03 9.05 -2.17
C LEU A 83 19.36 10.38 -1.48
N PRO A 84 18.70 11.50 -1.85
CA PRO A 84 18.79 12.73 -1.09
C PRO A 84 18.12 12.58 0.27
N ALA A 85 18.33 13.55 1.17
CA ALA A 85 17.67 13.54 2.48
C ALA A 85 16.13 13.61 2.38
N GLU A 86 15.64 14.31 1.37
CA GLU A 86 14.20 14.42 1.08
C GLU A 86 13.83 13.50 -0.08
N TYR A 87 13.09 12.44 0.21
CA TYR A 87 12.52 11.52 -0.77
C TYR A 87 11.28 10.83 -0.20
N ALA A 88 10.46 10.30 -1.06
CA ALA A 88 9.31 9.46 -0.72
C ALA A 88 9.43 8.06 -1.33
N VAL A 89 8.78 7.09 -0.74
CA VAL A 89 8.66 5.73 -1.31
C VAL A 89 7.19 5.38 -1.45
N GLY A 90 6.77 5.09 -2.68
CA GLY A 90 5.45 4.56 -2.98
C GLY A 90 5.51 3.06 -3.18
N SER A 91 4.70 2.29 -2.45
CA SER A 91 4.47 0.87 -2.75
C SER A 91 3.29 0.76 -3.72
N ILE A 92 3.53 0.13 -4.86
CA ILE A 92 2.60 0.13 -6.00
C ILE A 92 2.33 -1.32 -6.40
N PHE A 93 1.06 -1.67 -6.45
CA PHE A 93 0.57 -2.97 -6.90
C PHE A 93 0.27 -2.89 -8.39
N MET A 94 0.99 -3.65 -9.20
CA MET A 94 0.92 -3.58 -10.65
C MET A 94 0.40 -4.89 -11.24
N PRO A 95 -0.13 -4.87 -12.49
CA PRO A 95 -0.52 -6.10 -13.17
C PRO A 95 0.68 -7.00 -13.47
N GLN A 96 0.43 -8.31 -13.50
CA GLN A 96 1.41 -9.32 -13.90
C GLN A 96 1.82 -9.20 -15.38
N ASP A 97 0.96 -8.69 -16.25
CA ASP A 97 1.27 -8.50 -17.67
C ASP A 97 2.34 -7.43 -17.86
N GLY A 98 3.46 -7.81 -18.49
CA GLY A 98 4.62 -6.94 -18.65
C GLY A 98 4.36 -5.69 -19.49
N ALA A 99 3.53 -5.79 -20.55
CA ALA A 99 3.25 -4.64 -21.42
C ALA A 99 2.31 -3.65 -20.73
N ALA A 100 1.30 -4.14 -19.99
CA ALA A 100 0.44 -3.31 -19.17
C ALA A 100 1.24 -2.59 -18.09
N ARG A 101 2.15 -3.31 -17.41
CA ARG A 101 3.01 -2.75 -16.37
C ARG A 101 3.94 -1.65 -16.90
N GLU A 102 4.58 -1.86 -18.05
CA GLU A 102 5.41 -0.83 -18.69
C GLU A 102 4.61 0.42 -19.04
N GLY A 103 3.39 0.25 -19.53
CA GLY A 103 2.46 1.36 -19.80
C GLY A 103 2.10 2.15 -18.55
N LEU A 104 1.83 1.47 -17.43
CA LEU A 104 1.53 2.12 -16.15
C LEU A 104 2.74 2.83 -15.55
N VAL A 105 3.95 2.25 -15.64
CA VAL A 105 5.19 2.92 -15.25
C VAL A 105 5.36 4.23 -16.00
N ALA A 106 5.17 4.21 -17.34
CA ALA A 106 5.30 5.42 -18.16
C ALA A 106 4.26 6.50 -17.80
N ILE A 107 3.03 6.12 -17.47
CA ILE A 107 2.00 7.05 -16.99
C ILE A 107 2.43 7.63 -15.64
N PHE A 108 2.85 6.79 -14.71
CA PHE A 108 3.27 7.19 -13.38
C PHE A 108 4.41 8.22 -13.44
N GLU A 109 5.50 7.90 -14.13
CA GLU A 109 6.66 8.79 -14.27
C GLU A 109 6.29 10.12 -14.93
N ARG A 110 5.50 10.08 -16.01
CA ARG A 110 5.06 11.29 -16.70
C ARG A 110 4.18 12.18 -15.82
N VAL A 111 3.21 11.59 -15.12
CA VAL A 111 2.32 12.37 -14.25
C VAL A 111 3.10 12.96 -13.07
N LEU A 112 4.05 12.23 -12.51
CA LEU A 112 4.90 12.77 -11.46
C LEU A 112 5.74 13.95 -11.96
N ALA A 113 6.34 13.83 -13.14
CA ALA A 113 7.09 14.92 -13.76
C ALA A 113 6.22 16.16 -14.03
N ASP A 114 4.94 16.01 -14.40
CA ASP A 114 3.99 17.12 -14.56
C ASP A 114 3.70 17.85 -13.22
N HIS A 115 4.13 17.29 -12.09
CA HIS A 115 3.96 17.84 -10.74
C HIS A 115 5.29 18.13 -10.03
N ASP A 116 6.37 18.39 -10.78
CA ASP A 116 7.71 18.70 -10.27
C ASP A 116 8.29 17.59 -9.36
N LEU A 117 8.00 16.33 -9.70
CA LEU A 117 8.49 15.13 -9.02
C LEU A 117 9.24 14.23 -10.00
N ASP A 118 10.33 13.61 -9.55
CA ASP A 118 11.11 12.66 -10.34
C ASP A 118 11.18 11.29 -9.67
N VAL A 119 11.06 10.22 -10.47
CA VAL A 119 11.23 8.84 -10.04
C VAL A 119 12.68 8.42 -10.29
N VAL A 120 13.50 8.45 -9.26
CA VAL A 120 14.93 8.17 -9.36
C VAL A 120 15.27 6.69 -9.35
N HIS A 121 14.38 5.83 -8.84
CA HIS A 121 14.60 4.39 -8.80
C HIS A 121 13.29 3.61 -8.67
N TRP A 122 13.25 2.45 -9.32
CA TRP A 122 12.24 1.41 -9.13
C TRP A 122 12.88 0.18 -8.50
N ARG A 123 12.28 -0.33 -7.46
CA ARG A 123 12.71 -1.56 -6.77
C ARG A 123 11.62 -2.62 -6.88
N ASP A 124 11.97 -3.80 -7.37
CA ASP A 124 11.09 -4.97 -7.26
C ASP A 124 11.10 -5.45 -5.80
N VAL A 125 9.93 -5.60 -5.20
CA VAL A 125 9.80 -6.07 -3.82
C VAL A 125 9.87 -7.60 -3.82
N PRO A 126 10.81 -8.21 -3.08
CA PRO A 126 10.82 -9.67 -2.93
C PRO A 126 9.55 -10.13 -2.23
N THR A 127 8.84 -11.07 -2.84
CA THR A 127 7.64 -11.71 -2.29
C THR A 127 7.85 -13.21 -2.21
N ASP A 128 7.23 -13.86 -1.23
CA ASP A 128 7.14 -15.32 -1.12
C ASP A 128 5.67 -15.72 -1.20
N ASN A 129 5.30 -16.37 -2.30
CA ASN A 129 3.94 -16.80 -2.60
C ASN A 129 3.75 -18.32 -2.45
N SER A 130 4.73 -19.02 -1.86
CA SER A 130 4.74 -20.49 -1.76
C SER A 130 3.57 -21.06 -0.95
N GLU A 131 3.01 -20.28 -0.03
CA GLU A 131 1.92 -20.69 0.85
C GLU A 131 0.54 -20.17 0.40
N LEU A 132 0.47 -19.44 -0.74
CA LEU A 132 -0.78 -18.87 -1.22
C LEU A 132 -1.69 -19.91 -1.88
N GLY A 133 -3.01 -19.76 -1.68
CA GLY A 133 -4.02 -20.52 -2.41
C GLY A 133 -4.13 -20.10 -3.88
N THR A 134 -4.73 -20.98 -4.71
CA THR A 134 -4.86 -20.75 -6.16
C THR A 134 -5.60 -19.47 -6.49
N THR A 135 -6.63 -19.12 -5.72
CA THR A 135 -7.42 -17.91 -5.93
C THR A 135 -6.57 -16.64 -5.69
N ALA A 136 -5.70 -16.65 -4.67
CA ALA A 136 -4.81 -15.54 -4.38
C ALA A 136 -3.72 -15.40 -5.45
N LEU A 137 -3.14 -16.52 -5.90
CA LEU A 137 -2.15 -16.54 -6.99
C LEU A 137 -2.70 -16.00 -8.32
N ASP A 138 -3.96 -16.30 -8.64
CA ASP A 138 -4.60 -15.82 -9.87
C ASP A 138 -4.78 -14.29 -9.89
N SER A 139 -4.81 -13.67 -8.71
CA SER A 139 -4.97 -12.21 -8.54
C SER A 139 -3.75 -11.52 -7.94
N GLU A 140 -2.66 -12.24 -7.72
CA GLU A 140 -1.42 -11.68 -7.15
C GLU A 140 -0.89 -10.52 -8.00
N PRO A 141 -0.66 -9.34 -7.44
CA PRO A 141 -0.05 -8.23 -8.14
C PRO A 141 1.47 -8.36 -8.18
N ASP A 142 2.10 -7.71 -9.16
CA ASP A 142 3.53 -7.41 -9.12
C ASP A 142 3.75 -6.21 -8.20
N LEU A 143 4.50 -6.38 -7.10
CA LEU A 143 4.72 -5.34 -6.11
C LEU A 143 6.04 -4.61 -6.34
N ARG A 144 5.96 -3.29 -6.57
CA ARG A 144 7.11 -2.43 -6.78
C ARG A 144 7.14 -1.25 -5.82
N GLN A 145 8.34 -0.75 -5.59
CA GLN A 145 8.57 0.51 -4.88
C GLN A 145 9.15 1.54 -5.82
N ALA A 146 8.49 2.70 -5.90
CA ALA A 146 9.00 3.88 -6.60
C ALA A 146 9.66 4.83 -5.58
N PHE A 147 10.89 5.23 -5.85
CA PHE A 147 11.61 6.23 -5.07
C PHE A 147 11.47 7.58 -5.76
N VAL A 148 10.82 8.51 -5.09
CA VAL A 148 10.40 9.79 -5.65
C VAL A 148 11.12 10.92 -4.93
N VAL A 149 11.66 11.85 -5.68
CA VAL A 149 12.32 13.05 -5.16
C VAL A 149 11.66 14.31 -5.74
N PRO A 150 11.69 15.44 -5.03
CA PRO A 150 11.21 16.69 -5.59
C PRO A 150 12.17 17.22 -6.67
N GLU A 151 11.64 17.73 -7.78
CA GLU A 151 12.39 18.56 -8.71
C GLU A 151 12.41 19.99 -8.18
N GLY A 152 13.60 20.51 -7.92
CA GLY A 152 13.79 21.87 -7.41
C GLY A 152 13.73 21.99 -5.89
N ASN A 153 13.34 23.17 -5.39
CA ASN A 153 13.35 23.49 -3.96
C ASN A 153 11.91 23.53 -3.41
N LEU A 154 11.28 22.37 -3.25
CA LEU A 154 10.03 22.26 -2.51
C LEU A 154 10.37 22.16 -1.02
N ASP A 155 9.60 22.84 -0.16
CA ASP A 155 9.64 22.52 1.25
C ASP A 155 8.88 21.22 1.55
N ALA A 156 8.97 20.70 2.79
CA ALA A 156 8.37 19.42 3.14
C ALA A 156 6.85 19.40 2.93
N ASP A 157 6.15 20.50 3.26
CA ASP A 157 4.69 20.59 3.09
C ASP A 157 4.30 20.71 1.61
N GLU A 158 5.13 21.37 0.81
CA GLU A 158 4.95 21.47 -0.65
C GLU A 158 5.20 20.11 -1.30
N PHE A 159 6.23 19.38 -0.88
CA PHE A 159 6.53 18.05 -1.38
C PHE A 159 5.41 17.05 -1.04
N ASP A 160 4.94 17.01 0.19
CA ASP A 160 3.82 16.15 0.60
C ASP A 160 2.54 16.46 -0.21
N ARG A 161 2.29 17.74 -0.46
CA ARG A 161 1.14 18.15 -1.28
C ARG A 161 1.29 17.73 -2.74
N ALA A 162 2.48 17.90 -3.32
CA ALA A 162 2.79 17.47 -4.69
C ALA A 162 2.60 15.95 -4.84
N LEU A 163 3.12 15.16 -3.91
CA LEU A 163 2.94 13.70 -3.87
C LEU A 163 1.45 13.31 -3.82
N TYR A 164 0.67 13.96 -2.95
CA TYR A 164 -0.76 13.67 -2.86
C TYR A 164 -1.51 14.00 -4.16
N VAL A 165 -1.22 15.16 -4.76
CA VAL A 165 -1.88 15.58 -6.01
C VAL A 165 -1.47 14.69 -7.17
N ALA A 166 -0.17 14.40 -7.32
CA ALA A 166 0.35 13.52 -8.36
C ALA A 166 -0.23 12.11 -8.23
N ARG A 167 -0.28 11.53 -7.02
CA ARG A 167 -0.93 10.25 -6.78
C ARG A 167 -2.38 10.24 -7.26
N ARG A 168 -3.17 11.25 -6.88
CA ARG A 168 -4.57 11.34 -7.32
C ARG A 168 -4.71 11.52 -8.84
N ALA A 169 -3.76 12.22 -9.48
CA ALA A 169 -3.74 12.37 -10.92
C ALA A 169 -3.44 11.03 -11.63
N VAL A 170 -2.46 10.26 -11.12
CA VAL A 170 -2.17 8.90 -11.61
C VAL A 170 -3.40 8.00 -11.48
N GLU A 171 -4.01 7.94 -10.29
CA GLU A 171 -5.21 7.14 -10.05
C GLU A 171 -6.32 7.46 -11.04
N ASN A 172 -6.62 8.75 -11.23
CA ASN A 172 -7.67 9.19 -12.16
C ASN A 172 -7.35 8.84 -13.63
N GLU A 173 -6.09 8.93 -14.03
CA GLU A 173 -5.71 8.59 -15.41
C GLU A 173 -5.78 7.08 -15.64
N VAL A 174 -5.34 6.29 -14.69
CA VAL A 174 -5.38 4.83 -14.77
C VAL A 174 -6.82 4.31 -14.74
N GLU A 175 -7.68 4.86 -13.89
CA GLU A 175 -9.12 4.54 -13.86
C GLU A 175 -9.82 4.84 -15.21
N ALA A 176 -9.30 5.82 -15.96
CA ALA A 176 -9.85 6.13 -17.29
C ALA A 176 -9.40 5.14 -18.39
N LEU A 177 -8.42 4.28 -18.11
CA LEU A 177 -8.02 3.23 -19.05
C LEU A 177 -9.06 2.10 -19.04
N ASP A 178 -9.70 1.87 -20.20
CA ASP A 178 -10.65 0.77 -20.39
C ASP A 178 -9.88 -0.55 -20.64
N SER A 179 -9.13 -1.01 -19.61
CA SER A 179 -8.33 -2.24 -19.69
C SER A 179 -8.31 -3.02 -18.38
N GLU A 180 -8.19 -4.36 -18.46
CA GLU A 180 -8.01 -5.25 -17.30
C GLU A 180 -6.79 -4.88 -16.44
N GLY A 181 -5.74 -4.33 -17.08
CA GLY A 181 -4.53 -3.90 -16.37
C GLY A 181 -4.74 -2.71 -15.44
N ALA A 182 -5.67 -1.81 -15.76
CA ALA A 182 -5.98 -0.64 -14.95
C ALA A 182 -6.64 -0.99 -13.62
N GLU A 183 -7.47 -2.04 -13.59
CA GLU A 183 -8.20 -2.48 -12.38
C GLU A 183 -7.27 -3.01 -11.26
N ARG A 184 -6.01 -3.32 -11.59
CA ARG A 184 -5.01 -3.89 -10.66
C ARG A 184 -3.89 -2.92 -10.27
N PHE A 185 -4.08 -1.65 -10.51
CA PHE A 185 -3.14 -0.61 -10.13
C PHE A 185 -3.59 0.12 -8.84
N TYR A 186 -2.76 0.05 -7.79
CA TYR A 186 -2.99 0.71 -6.50
C TYR A 186 -1.71 1.35 -5.96
#